data_524c26ea061fa97259997860ce63a424
#
_entry.id   524c26ea061fa97259997860ce63a424
#
_cell.length_a   1.000
_cell.length_b   1.000
_cell.length_c   1.000
_cell.angle_alpha   90.00
_cell.angle_beta   90.00
_cell.angle_gamma   90.00
#
_symmetry.space_group_name_H-M   'P 1'
#
loop_
_entity.id
_entity.type
_entity.pdbx_description
1 polymer ?
#
loop_
_entity_poly.entity_id
_entity_poly.type
_entity_poly.pdbx_seq_one_letter_code
_entity_poly.pdbx_strand_id
1 'polypeptide(L)'
;MKKILVLLIALFFSVAINAQQSLGKDHSKLNITCKTCHTCDVPTKSEPCLVLCPREKIVTVYQKPEQTPELIVIDQISDRYSPVYFSHRIHAQMSNMGGGCEGCHHFNTSGPILKCSNCHESSRKREDVSIPDLKGAYHRQCMDCHREWSHDTGCNTCHTPKKDLKDVKKTDIQKKYAGKEHPVVLEPTKLVYETKSDKGKFVTFYHNDHTKKFGLSCTTCHKQESCT
;
A
#
# COMPACT_ATOMS: atom_id res chain seq x y z
N MET A 1 -26.61 37.20 41.51
CA MET A 1 -26.93 35.83 41.00
C MET A 1 -27.09 35.78 39.48
N LYS A 2 -27.82 36.71 38.84
CA LYS A 2 -27.98 36.68 37.35
C LYS A 2 -26.66 36.84 36.54
N LYS A 3 -25.68 37.64 37.02
CA LYS A 3 -24.39 37.82 36.31
C LYS A 3 -23.47 36.58 36.38
N ILE A 4 -23.54 35.81 37.47
CA ILE A 4 -22.75 34.58 37.63
C ILE A 4 -23.30 33.47 36.73
N LEU A 5 -24.62 33.38 36.55
CA LEU A 5 -25.25 32.44 35.66
C LEU A 5 -24.90 32.64 34.17
N VAL A 6 -24.82 33.92 33.75
CA VAL A 6 -24.41 34.26 32.37
C VAL A 6 -22.94 33.89 32.11
N LEU A 7 -22.07 34.06 33.10
CA LEU A 7 -20.65 33.69 33.00
C LEU A 7 -20.45 32.18 32.94
N LEU A 8 -21.24 31.40 33.66
CA LEU A 8 -21.22 29.93 33.63
C LEU A 8 -21.73 29.40 32.28
N ILE A 9 -22.78 30.01 31.72
CA ILE A 9 -23.29 29.61 30.39
C ILE A 9 -22.27 29.92 29.29
N ALA A 10 -21.58 31.11 29.39
CA ALA A 10 -20.52 31.45 28.43
C ALA A 10 -19.32 30.53 28.54
N LEU A 11 -18.95 30.04 29.73
CA LEU A 11 -17.90 29.03 29.92
C LEU A 11 -18.25 27.67 29.35
N PHE A 12 -19.51 27.25 29.48
CA PHE A 12 -19.98 25.99 28.88
C PHE A 12 -20.01 26.05 27.35
N PHE A 13 -20.35 27.20 26.76
CA PHE A 13 -20.30 27.37 25.31
C PHE A 13 -18.89 27.40 24.75
N SER A 14 -17.93 27.95 25.46
CA SER A 14 -16.53 27.99 25.01
C SER A 14 -15.83 26.63 25.08
N VAL A 15 -16.25 25.74 25.98
CA VAL A 15 -15.71 24.36 26.04
C VAL A 15 -16.28 23.49 24.92
N ALA A 16 -17.52 23.72 24.50
CA ALA A 16 -18.14 22.97 23.39
C ALA A 16 -17.52 23.27 22.02
N ILE A 17 -16.97 24.47 21.81
CA ILE A 17 -16.37 24.86 20.52
C ILE A 17 -15.00 24.21 20.32
N ASN A 18 -14.27 23.90 21.38
CA ASN A 18 -12.95 23.26 21.27
C ASN A 18 -13.00 21.74 21.06
N ALA A 19 -14.15 21.10 21.21
CA ALA A 19 -14.29 19.66 20.97
C ALA A 19 -14.47 19.29 19.50
N GLN A 20 -14.60 20.26 18.60
CA GLN A 20 -14.83 20.04 17.17
C GLN A 20 -13.56 20.06 16.29
N GLN A 21 -12.38 20.27 16.86
CA GLN A 21 -11.11 20.22 16.13
C GLN A 21 -10.47 18.83 16.16
N SER A 22 -11.22 17.76 16.00
CA SER A 22 -10.64 16.44 15.75
C SER A 22 -10.61 16.17 14.25
N LEU A 23 -9.54 16.59 13.64
CA LEU A 23 -8.69 15.84 12.73
C LEU A 23 -9.41 14.98 11.68
N GLY A 24 -10.11 15.61 10.75
CA GLY A 24 -10.07 15.07 9.40
C GLY A 24 -8.61 15.24 8.92
N LYS A 25 -7.98 14.17 8.40
CA LYS A 25 -6.68 14.34 7.76
C LYS A 25 -6.84 15.41 6.71
N ASP A 26 -6.12 16.52 6.87
CA ASP A 26 -6.17 17.61 5.92
C ASP A 26 -5.57 17.15 4.59
N HIS A 27 -6.44 16.70 3.70
CA HIS A 27 -6.08 16.32 2.34
C HIS A 27 -6.41 17.40 1.31
N SER A 28 -6.79 18.59 1.78
CA SER A 28 -7.06 19.76 0.93
C SER A 28 -5.83 20.17 0.09
N LYS A 29 -4.64 19.79 0.54
CA LYS A 29 -3.36 20.02 -0.17
C LYS A 29 -3.09 19.01 -1.29
N LEU A 30 -3.87 17.93 -1.39
CA LEU A 30 -3.74 17.00 -2.48
C LEU A 30 -4.37 17.62 -3.74
N ASN A 31 -3.63 17.62 -4.84
CA ASN A 31 -4.12 18.15 -6.12
C ASN A 31 -5.06 17.13 -6.81
N ILE A 32 -6.14 16.79 -6.13
CA ILE A 32 -7.20 15.89 -6.60
C ILE A 32 -8.56 16.52 -6.35
N THR A 33 -9.54 16.20 -7.18
CA THR A 33 -10.92 16.66 -6.98
C THR A 33 -11.59 15.88 -5.86
N CYS A 34 -12.41 16.54 -5.04
CA CYS A 34 -13.17 15.89 -3.96
C CYS A 34 -13.98 14.69 -4.48
N LYS A 35 -14.56 14.81 -5.67
CA LYS A 35 -15.35 13.76 -6.32
C LYS A 35 -14.60 12.49 -6.64
N THR A 36 -13.26 12.51 -6.63
CA THR A 36 -12.43 11.30 -6.79
C THR A 36 -12.68 10.30 -5.67
N CYS A 37 -12.94 10.80 -4.45
CA CYS A 37 -13.09 9.95 -3.27
C CYS A 37 -14.46 10.12 -2.58
N HIS A 38 -15.23 11.14 -2.94
CA HIS A 38 -16.52 11.46 -2.30
C HIS A 38 -17.66 11.51 -3.32
N THR A 39 -18.82 10.94 -2.97
CA THR A 39 -20.01 10.95 -3.82
C THR A 39 -20.83 12.23 -3.66
N CYS A 40 -20.69 12.94 -2.53
CA CYS A 40 -21.36 14.20 -2.29
C CYS A 40 -20.44 15.39 -2.59
N ASP A 41 -21.05 16.55 -2.86
CA ASP A 41 -20.31 17.78 -3.21
C ASP A 41 -19.59 18.38 -2.01
N VAL A 42 -20.13 18.21 -0.80
CA VAL A 42 -19.57 18.75 0.45
C VAL A 42 -19.46 17.61 1.47
N PRO A 43 -18.40 16.82 1.43
CA PRO A 43 -18.19 15.76 2.42
C PRO A 43 -17.92 16.35 3.80
N THR A 44 -18.50 15.74 4.83
CA THR A 44 -18.27 16.09 6.22
C THR A 44 -17.62 14.93 6.96
N LYS A 45 -17.09 15.19 8.16
CA LYS A 45 -16.52 14.11 8.97
C LYS A 45 -17.56 13.10 9.43
N SER A 46 -18.77 13.55 9.73
CA SER A 46 -19.89 12.68 10.12
C SER A 46 -20.50 11.95 8.94
N GLU A 47 -20.44 12.56 7.76
CA GLU A 47 -20.98 12.01 6.52
C GLU A 47 -19.94 12.20 5.40
N PRO A 48 -18.93 11.36 5.35
CA PRO A 48 -17.84 11.50 4.39
C PRO A 48 -18.24 11.11 2.96
N CYS A 49 -19.41 10.47 2.77
CA CYS A 49 -19.90 10.06 1.46
C CYS A 49 -18.82 9.40 0.59
N LEU A 50 -18.02 8.53 1.17
CA LEU A 50 -16.93 7.91 0.43
C LEU A 50 -17.47 7.06 -0.72
N VAL A 51 -16.82 7.17 -1.88
CA VAL A 51 -17.01 6.21 -2.96
C VAL A 51 -16.65 4.84 -2.40
N LEU A 52 -17.52 3.86 -2.60
CA LEU A 52 -17.20 2.47 -2.28
C LEU A 52 -15.90 2.13 -2.98
N CYS A 53 -14.92 1.71 -2.20
CA CYS A 53 -13.64 1.28 -2.76
C CYS A 53 -13.93 0.11 -3.70
N PRO A 54 -13.77 0.28 -5.01
CA PRO A 54 -14.11 -0.79 -5.93
C PRO A 54 -13.22 -1.99 -5.63
N ARG A 55 -13.78 -3.19 -5.71
CA ARG A 55 -13.00 -4.42 -5.62
C ARG A 55 -12.02 -4.54 -6.79
N GLU A 56 -12.36 -3.91 -7.89
CA GLU A 56 -11.49 -3.76 -9.04
C GLU A 56 -10.46 -2.67 -8.78
N LYS A 57 -9.25 -2.95 -9.18
CA LYS A 57 -8.14 -2.01 -9.07
C LYS A 57 -8.32 -0.92 -10.12
N ILE A 58 -8.37 0.32 -9.68
CA ILE A 58 -8.48 1.48 -10.57
C ILE A 58 -7.28 2.38 -10.34
N VAL A 59 -6.25 2.18 -11.13
CA VAL A 59 -5.05 3.02 -11.12
C VAL A 59 -4.81 3.52 -12.54
N THR A 60 -4.72 4.83 -12.70
CA THR A 60 -4.48 5.49 -13.98
C THR A 60 -3.17 6.28 -13.99
N VAL A 61 -2.51 6.36 -12.85
CA VAL A 61 -1.24 7.08 -12.69
C VAL A 61 -0.11 6.07 -12.56
N TYR A 62 0.76 6.04 -13.54
CA TYR A 62 1.91 5.14 -13.57
C TYR A 62 3.20 5.95 -13.54
N GLN A 63 4.16 5.47 -12.80
CA GLN A 63 5.53 6.00 -12.76
C GLN A 63 6.51 4.85 -13.04
N LYS A 64 7.63 5.20 -13.64
CA LYS A 64 8.72 4.22 -13.75
C LYS A 64 9.28 3.93 -12.36
N PRO A 65 9.68 2.69 -12.05
CA PRO A 65 10.25 2.33 -10.75
C PRO A 65 11.39 3.25 -10.31
N GLU A 66 12.22 3.72 -11.24
CA GLU A 66 13.35 4.62 -10.97
C GLU A 66 12.92 6.01 -10.48
N GLN A 67 11.69 6.41 -10.80
CA GLN A 67 11.11 7.70 -10.40
C GLN A 67 10.41 7.62 -9.04
N THR A 68 10.26 6.41 -8.49
CA THR A 68 9.59 6.21 -7.22
C THR A 68 10.54 6.43 -6.03
N PRO A 69 10.00 6.72 -4.84
CA PRO A 69 10.82 6.78 -3.64
C PRO A 69 11.61 5.48 -3.45
N GLU A 70 12.88 5.59 -3.10
CA GLU A 70 13.73 4.44 -2.84
C GLU A 70 13.29 3.70 -1.57
N LEU A 71 13.04 4.46 -0.53
CA LEU A 71 12.69 3.97 0.80
C LEU A 71 11.48 4.72 1.35
N ILE A 72 10.53 3.99 1.89
CA ILE A 72 9.40 4.55 2.64
C ILE A 72 9.48 4.10 4.09
N VAL A 73 9.30 5.05 5.00
CA VAL A 73 9.21 4.78 6.45
C VAL A 73 7.75 4.74 6.85
N ILE A 74 7.29 3.57 7.29
CA ILE A 74 5.93 3.35 7.75
C ILE A 74 5.94 3.43 9.27
N ASP A 75 5.51 4.57 9.82
CA ASP A 75 5.59 4.90 11.24
C ASP A 75 4.25 5.32 11.88
N GLN A 76 3.19 5.46 11.08
CA GLN A 76 1.92 6.06 11.51
C GLN A 76 1.26 5.35 12.70
N ILE A 77 1.55 4.06 12.88
CA ILE A 77 1.00 3.23 13.97
C ILE A 77 2.10 2.47 14.71
N SER A 78 3.33 2.97 14.65
CA SER A 78 4.46 2.33 15.36
C SER A 78 4.32 2.55 16.87
N ASP A 79 4.08 1.46 17.60
CA ASP A 79 3.97 1.44 19.07
C ASP A 79 5.01 0.50 19.69
N ARG A 80 4.77 -0.80 19.67
CA ARG A 80 5.67 -1.83 20.24
C ARG A 80 6.90 -2.05 19.37
N TYR A 81 6.75 -1.87 18.08
CA TYR A 81 7.80 -2.05 17.08
C TYR A 81 8.29 -0.71 16.58
N SER A 82 9.47 -0.71 16.07
CA SER A 82 10.03 0.42 15.35
C SER A 82 9.29 0.63 14.02
N PRO A 83 9.42 1.79 13.39
CA PRO A 83 8.94 1.99 12.03
C PRO A 83 9.41 0.89 11.09
N VAL A 84 8.57 0.51 10.15
CA VAL A 84 8.96 -0.41 9.07
C VAL A 84 9.66 0.39 7.98
N TYR A 85 10.85 -0.03 7.62
CA TYR A 85 11.63 0.55 6.53
C TYR A 85 11.38 -0.26 5.26
N PHE A 86 10.52 0.25 4.42
CA PHE A 86 10.06 -0.42 3.22
C PHE A 86 10.88 0.02 2.01
N SER A 87 11.64 -0.90 1.43
CA SER A 87 12.42 -0.68 0.20
C SER A 87 11.49 -0.55 -1.01
N HIS A 88 10.91 0.62 -1.20
CA HIS A 88 9.82 0.83 -2.15
C HIS A 88 10.26 0.57 -3.59
N ARG A 89 11.46 1.03 -3.99
CA ARG A 89 11.94 0.88 -5.36
C ARG A 89 12.06 -0.58 -5.79
N ILE A 90 12.62 -1.45 -4.94
CA ILE A 90 12.73 -2.87 -5.28
C ILE A 90 11.34 -3.51 -5.48
N HIS A 91 10.35 -3.13 -4.63
CA HIS A 91 9.00 -3.61 -4.77
C HIS A 91 8.30 -3.04 -6.03
N ALA A 92 8.60 -1.78 -6.39
CA ALA A 92 8.11 -1.18 -7.62
C ALA A 92 8.69 -1.88 -8.87
N GLN A 93 9.96 -2.27 -8.84
CA GLN A 93 10.58 -3.08 -9.90
C GLN A 93 9.97 -4.47 -9.99
N MET A 94 9.76 -5.14 -8.83
CA MET A 94 9.09 -6.43 -8.76
C MET A 94 7.63 -6.36 -9.24
N SER A 95 6.94 -5.26 -8.97
CA SER A 95 5.53 -5.09 -9.36
C SER A 95 5.32 -5.13 -10.86
N ASN A 96 6.33 -4.79 -11.68
CA ASN A 96 6.27 -4.93 -13.13
C ASN A 96 6.04 -6.39 -13.58
N MET A 97 6.41 -7.36 -12.73
CA MET A 97 6.18 -8.79 -12.96
C MET A 97 4.81 -9.25 -12.46
N GLY A 98 4.14 -8.46 -11.63
CA GLY A 98 2.95 -8.87 -10.87
C GLY A 98 1.77 -7.88 -10.91
N GLY A 99 1.55 -7.15 -11.99
CA GLY A 99 0.40 -6.25 -12.12
C GLY A 99 0.70 -4.78 -11.95
N GLY A 100 1.97 -4.39 -11.92
CA GLY A 100 2.37 -2.98 -11.88
C GLY A 100 2.06 -2.29 -10.55
N CYS A 101 2.02 -0.97 -10.58
CA CYS A 101 1.74 -0.13 -9.40
C CYS A 101 0.41 -0.49 -8.71
N GLU A 102 -0.56 -0.94 -9.49
CA GLU A 102 -1.89 -1.34 -9.01
C GLU A 102 -1.87 -2.61 -8.14
N GLY A 103 -0.79 -3.38 -8.18
CA GLY A 103 -0.58 -4.48 -7.25
C GLY A 103 -0.66 -4.04 -5.79
N CYS A 104 -0.24 -2.81 -5.50
CA CYS A 104 -0.25 -2.23 -4.15
C CYS A 104 -1.16 -1.00 -4.03
N HIS A 105 -1.14 -0.12 -5.03
CA HIS A 105 -1.95 1.10 -5.07
C HIS A 105 -3.26 0.82 -5.80
N HIS A 106 -4.19 0.14 -5.12
CA HIS A 106 -5.40 -0.39 -5.75
C HIS A 106 -6.45 0.67 -6.17
N PHE A 107 -6.34 1.89 -5.68
CA PHE A 107 -7.23 2.98 -6.04
C PHE A 107 -6.47 4.30 -6.18
N ASN A 108 -6.29 4.77 -7.41
CA ASN A 108 -5.66 6.05 -7.72
C ASN A 108 -6.05 6.52 -9.12
N THR A 109 -7.19 7.18 -9.22
CA THR A 109 -7.80 7.56 -10.52
C THR A 109 -7.18 8.81 -11.14
N SER A 110 -6.54 9.67 -10.34
CA SER A 110 -5.91 10.91 -10.80
C SER A 110 -4.99 11.49 -9.74
N GLY A 111 -4.16 12.45 -10.13
CA GLY A 111 -3.25 13.14 -9.23
C GLY A 111 -2.04 12.30 -8.79
N PRO A 112 -1.39 12.70 -7.69
CA PRO A 112 -0.26 11.97 -7.15
C PRO A 112 -0.68 10.61 -6.61
N ILE A 113 0.24 9.66 -6.58
CA ILE A 113 0.00 8.35 -5.95
C ILE A 113 -0.23 8.53 -4.46
N LEU A 114 -1.37 8.06 -3.99
CA LEU A 114 -1.83 8.22 -2.62
C LEU A 114 -1.21 7.18 -1.68
N LYS A 115 -0.93 7.59 -0.45
CA LYS A 115 -0.49 6.69 0.62
C LYS A 115 -1.68 5.89 1.15
N CYS A 116 -1.46 4.65 1.60
CA CYS A 116 -2.51 3.83 2.24
C CYS A 116 -3.23 4.60 3.35
N SER A 117 -2.48 5.39 4.12
CA SER A 117 -3.00 6.20 5.21
C SER A 117 -3.91 7.37 4.79
N ASN A 118 -4.06 7.67 3.51
CA ASN A 118 -5.02 8.66 3.04
C ASN A 118 -6.46 8.14 3.10
N CYS A 119 -6.64 6.83 2.93
CA CYS A 119 -7.94 6.17 2.92
C CYS A 119 -8.15 5.25 4.14
N HIS A 120 -7.10 4.53 4.57
CA HIS A 120 -7.16 3.61 5.70
C HIS A 120 -6.80 4.33 7.00
N GLU A 121 -7.74 4.34 7.96
CA GLU A 121 -7.53 4.99 9.25
C GLU A 121 -6.70 4.12 10.20
N SER A 122 -6.00 4.75 11.15
CA SER A 122 -5.19 4.03 12.15
C SER A 122 -6.02 3.20 13.13
N SER A 123 -7.28 3.57 13.34
CA SER A 123 -8.23 2.86 14.21
C SER A 123 -9.29 2.16 13.38
N ARG A 124 -9.63 0.93 13.81
CA ARG A 124 -10.69 0.15 13.16
C ARG A 124 -12.05 0.74 13.47
N LYS A 125 -12.84 1.01 12.45
CA LYS A 125 -14.26 1.30 12.58
C LYS A 125 -15.02 -0.03 12.62
N ARG A 126 -15.77 -0.26 13.70
CA ARG A 126 -16.56 -1.50 13.84
C ARG A 126 -17.82 -1.49 12.98
N GLU A 127 -18.28 -0.31 12.63
CA GLU A 127 -19.48 -0.05 11.84
C GLU A 127 -19.26 -0.34 10.35
N ASP A 128 -18.02 -0.24 9.89
CA ASP A 128 -17.67 -0.53 8.51
C ASP A 128 -16.48 -1.50 8.44
N VAL A 129 -16.79 -2.75 8.18
CA VAL A 129 -15.79 -3.81 8.04
C VAL A 129 -15.30 -4.00 6.60
N SER A 130 -15.90 -3.30 5.64
CA SER A 130 -15.54 -3.36 4.23
C SER A 130 -14.17 -2.73 3.96
N ILE A 131 -13.85 -1.67 4.70
CA ILE A 131 -12.56 -0.97 4.63
C ILE A 131 -11.71 -1.38 5.84
N PRO A 132 -10.60 -2.09 5.64
CA PRO A 132 -9.70 -2.44 6.74
C PRO A 132 -9.06 -1.20 7.35
N ASP A 133 -8.74 -1.25 8.62
CA ASP A 133 -7.87 -0.27 9.25
C ASP A 133 -6.46 -0.28 8.60
N LEU A 134 -5.67 0.75 8.86
CA LEU A 134 -4.36 0.90 8.25
C LEU A 134 -3.43 -0.28 8.56
N LYS A 135 -3.50 -0.84 9.77
CA LYS A 135 -2.74 -2.04 10.14
C LYS A 135 -3.18 -3.24 9.31
N GLY A 136 -4.49 -3.45 9.22
CA GLY A 136 -5.06 -4.54 8.41
C GLY A 136 -4.74 -4.38 6.93
N ALA A 137 -4.77 -3.16 6.40
CA ALA A 137 -4.43 -2.86 5.02
C ALA A 137 -2.98 -3.25 4.70
N TYR A 138 -2.02 -2.79 5.50
CA TYR A 138 -0.61 -3.16 5.30
C TYR A 138 -0.38 -4.66 5.43
N HIS A 139 -0.90 -5.31 6.50
CA HIS A 139 -0.65 -6.73 6.68
C HIS A 139 -1.24 -7.57 5.57
N ARG A 140 -2.48 -7.30 5.13
CA ARG A 140 -3.06 -8.03 4.00
C ARG A 140 -2.22 -7.85 2.75
N GLN A 141 -1.89 -6.61 2.39
CA GLN A 141 -1.17 -6.30 1.17
C GLN A 141 0.22 -6.93 1.12
N CYS A 142 0.99 -6.81 2.20
CA CYS A 142 2.34 -7.35 2.25
C CYS A 142 2.35 -8.88 2.37
N MET A 143 1.55 -9.41 3.31
CA MET A 143 1.58 -10.85 3.63
C MET A 143 0.99 -11.72 2.54
N ASP A 144 0.06 -11.22 1.73
CA ASP A 144 -0.49 -12.01 0.62
C ASP A 144 0.62 -12.36 -0.37
N CYS A 145 1.42 -11.38 -0.79
CA CYS A 145 2.55 -11.63 -1.68
C CYS A 145 3.68 -12.42 -0.98
N HIS A 146 4.09 -12.00 0.22
CA HIS A 146 5.18 -12.68 0.95
C HIS A 146 4.87 -14.14 1.28
N ARG A 147 3.60 -14.49 1.48
CA ARG A 147 3.19 -15.88 1.70
C ARG A 147 3.36 -16.72 0.46
N GLU A 148 3.02 -16.17 -0.70
CA GLU A 148 3.04 -16.90 -1.97
C GLU A 148 4.45 -16.98 -2.58
N TRP A 149 5.26 -15.95 -2.41
CA TRP A 149 6.51 -15.79 -3.14
C TRP A 149 7.77 -16.06 -2.32
N SER A 150 7.95 -15.35 -1.23
CA SER A 150 9.16 -15.50 -0.42
C SER A 150 9.03 -16.55 0.67
N HIS A 151 7.78 -16.97 0.96
CA HIS A 151 7.42 -17.81 2.09
C HIS A 151 7.89 -17.28 3.45
N ASP A 152 8.33 -16.02 3.50
CA ASP A 152 8.81 -15.34 4.69
C ASP A 152 7.72 -14.44 5.26
N THR A 153 6.96 -15.01 6.19
CA THR A 153 5.85 -14.35 6.88
C THR A 153 6.16 -14.08 8.35
N GLY A 154 7.43 -14.20 8.73
CA GLY A 154 7.86 -13.95 10.09
C GLY A 154 7.71 -12.48 10.50
N CYS A 155 7.24 -12.23 11.72
CA CYS A 155 7.07 -10.84 12.21
C CYS A 155 8.37 -10.03 12.12
N ASN A 156 9.51 -10.67 12.37
CA ASN A 156 10.82 -10.02 12.41
C ASN A 156 11.36 -9.64 11.02
N THR A 157 10.79 -10.16 9.94
CA THR A 157 11.15 -9.79 8.57
C THR A 157 10.91 -8.31 8.30
N CYS A 158 9.81 -7.79 8.83
CA CYS A 158 9.42 -6.39 8.66
C CYS A 158 9.56 -5.58 9.97
N HIS A 159 9.37 -6.23 11.12
CA HIS A 159 9.29 -5.55 12.42
C HIS A 159 10.54 -5.79 13.26
N THR A 160 11.18 -4.71 13.67
CA THR A 160 12.23 -4.74 14.69
C THR A 160 11.67 -4.23 16.01
N PRO A 161 11.78 -5.00 17.13
CA PRO A 161 11.38 -4.52 18.43
C PRO A 161 12.13 -3.24 18.82
N LYS A 162 11.44 -2.26 19.37
CA LYS A 162 12.07 -0.99 19.79
C LYS A 162 13.27 -1.17 20.72
N LYS A 163 13.22 -2.18 21.60
CA LYS A 163 14.31 -2.52 22.51
C LYS A 163 15.62 -2.85 21.80
N ASP A 164 15.55 -3.40 20.58
CA ASP A 164 16.70 -3.87 19.84
C ASP A 164 17.34 -2.74 19.00
N LEU A 165 16.70 -1.57 18.93
CA LEU A 165 17.19 -0.40 18.18
C LEU A 165 17.64 0.77 19.06
N LYS A 166 17.73 0.60 20.37
CA LYS A 166 18.06 1.71 21.30
C LYS A 166 19.38 2.40 20.96
N ASP A 167 20.36 1.63 20.51
CA ASP A 167 21.70 2.10 20.22
C ASP A 167 22.03 2.16 18.70
N VAL A 168 21.04 1.89 17.83
CA VAL A 168 21.24 1.87 16.38
C VAL A 168 20.88 3.23 15.78
N LYS A 169 21.83 3.84 15.08
CA LYS A 169 21.59 5.11 14.40
C LYS A 169 20.60 4.94 13.24
N LYS A 170 19.67 5.88 13.13
CA LYS A 170 18.66 5.90 12.04
C LYS A 170 19.30 5.81 10.65
N THR A 171 20.48 6.44 10.49
CA THR A 171 21.25 6.41 9.25
C THR A 171 21.71 5.01 8.86
N ASP A 172 22.08 4.18 9.83
CA ASP A 172 22.57 2.83 9.57
C ASP A 172 21.41 1.89 9.18
N ILE A 173 20.27 2.11 9.82
CA ILE A 173 19.02 1.40 9.44
C ILE A 173 18.64 1.77 8.01
N GLN A 174 18.62 3.05 7.67
CA GLN A 174 18.30 3.50 6.32
C GLN A 174 19.25 2.89 5.28
N LYS A 175 20.57 2.90 5.53
CA LYS A 175 21.56 2.28 4.64
C LYS A 175 21.32 0.79 4.41
N LYS A 176 20.81 0.07 5.43
CA LYS A 176 20.49 -1.35 5.31
C LYS A 176 19.40 -1.63 4.27
N TYR A 177 18.45 -0.71 4.10
CA TYR A 177 17.28 -0.88 3.25
C TYR A 177 17.29 -0.01 1.99
N ALA A 178 18.12 1.04 1.94
CA ALA A 178 18.32 1.89 0.79
C ALA A 178 19.29 1.25 -0.22
N GLY A 179 19.27 1.74 -1.46
CA GLY A 179 20.19 1.34 -2.51
C GLY A 179 20.03 -0.09 -3.01
N LYS A 180 18.96 -0.77 -2.65
CA LYS A 180 18.66 -2.10 -3.15
C LYS A 180 17.87 -2.00 -4.43
N GLU A 181 18.30 -2.73 -5.45
CA GLU A 181 17.60 -2.90 -6.70
C GLU A 181 17.28 -4.37 -6.91
N HIS A 182 16.15 -4.62 -7.56
CA HIS A 182 15.79 -5.98 -7.93
C HIS A 182 16.72 -6.43 -9.07
N PRO A 183 17.26 -7.66 -9.01
CA PRO A 183 18.01 -8.21 -10.14
C PRO A 183 17.20 -8.15 -11.43
N VAL A 184 17.85 -7.89 -12.55
CA VAL A 184 17.18 -7.93 -13.85
C VAL A 184 16.77 -9.36 -14.15
N VAL A 185 15.47 -9.60 -14.23
CA VAL A 185 14.94 -10.90 -14.63
C VAL A 185 14.96 -10.97 -16.16
N LEU A 186 15.79 -11.85 -16.68
CA LEU A 186 15.85 -12.13 -18.11
C LEU A 186 14.84 -13.21 -18.46
N GLU A 187 13.71 -12.80 -19.00
CA GLU A 187 12.70 -13.73 -19.48
C GLU A 187 13.16 -14.41 -20.77
N PRO A 188 13.10 -15.76 -20.89
CA PRO A 188 13.43 -16.45 -22.11
C PRO A 188 12.37 -16.17 -23.17
N THR A 189 12.79 -15.87 -24.41
CA THR A 189 11.85 -15.64 -25.51
C THR A 189 11.06 -16.90 -25.86
N LYS A 190 11.72 -18.06 -25.78
CA LYS A 190 11.21 -19.34 -26.22
C LYS A 190 11.78 -20.45 -25.34
N LEU A 191 10.92 -21.36 -24.92
CA LEU A 191 11.30 -22.58 -24.23
C LEU A 191 10.80 -23.80 -25.00
N VAL A 192 11.53 -24.89 -24.96
CA VAL A 192 11.14 -26.15 -25.57
C VAL A 192 11.11 -27.23 -24.49
N TYR A 193 9.95 -27.81 -24.28
CA TYR A 193 9.73 -28.86 -23.30
C TYR A 193 9.59 -30.21 -24.01
N GLU A 194 10.29 -31.21 -23.54
CA GLU A 194 10.07 -32.58 -23.95
C GLU A 194 8.83 -33.14 -23.26
N THR A 195 7.97 -33.81 -24.00
CA THR A 195 6.76 -34.44 -23.48
C THR A 195 6.86 -35.97 -23.57
N LYS A 196 6.11 -36.65 -22.73
CA LYS A 196 5.99 -38.13 -22.75
C LYS A 196 4.98 -38.63 -23.81
N SER A 197 4.48 -37.74 -24.65
CA SER A 197 3.48 -38.09 -25.65
C SER A 197 4.12 -38.69 -26.90
N ASP A 198 3.63 -39.84 -27.36
CA ASP A 198 4.09 -40.49 -28.60
C ASP A 198 3.70 -39.70 -29.85
N LYS A 199 2.68 -38.84 -29.77
CA LYS A 199 2.18 -38.03 -30.90
C LYS A 199 2.82 -36.66 -31.05
N GLY A 200 3.67 -36.26 -30.12
CA GLY A 200 4.40 -34.99 -30.15
C GLY A 200 5.40 -34.96 -29.02
N LYS A 201 6.66 -35.13 -29.36
CA LYS A 201 7.73 -35.18 -28.35
C LYS A 201 8.08 -33.83 -27.71
N PHE A 202 7.79 -32.76 -28.40
CA PHE A 202 8.20 -31.44 -27.96
C PHE A 202 7.05 -30.44 -27.99
N VAL A 203 6.97 -29.63 -26.97
CA VAL A 203 6.11 -28.44 -26.94
C VAL A 203 6.98 -27.21 -26.91
N THR A 204 6.76 -26.34 -27.87
CA THR A 204 7.41 -25.05 -27.91
C THR A 204 6.52 -24.02 -27.25
N PHE A 205 7.03 -23.40 -26.17
CA PHE A 205 6.37 -22.34 -25.46
C PHE A 205 7.04 -21.00 -25.80
N TYR A 206 6.28 -20.10 -26.38
CA TYR A 206 6.74 -18.76 -26.67
C TYR A 206 6.39 -17.83 -25.50
N HIS A 207 7.36 -17.60 -24.64
CA HIS A 207 7.18 -16.85 -23.42
C HIS A 207 6.75 -15.38 -23.71
N ASN A 208 7.36 -14.76 -24.71
CA ASN A 208 7.01 -13.41 -25.15
C ASN A 208 5.55 -13.26 -25.62
N ASP A 209 4.96 -14.29 -26.21
CA ASP A 209 3.56 -14.22 -26.63
C ASP A 209 2.65 -14.14 -25.42
N HIS A 210 2.98 -14.84 -24.33
CA HIS A 210 2.20 -14.83 -23.12
C HIS A 210 2.36 -13.52 -22.34
N THR A 211 3.57 -13.02 -22.19
CA THR A 211 3.84 -11.81 -21.40
C THR A 211 3.55 -10.52 -22.16
N LYS A 212 3.98 -10.41 -23.43
CA LYS A 212 3.88 -9.15 -24.20
C LYS A 212 2.63 -9.05 -25.05
N LYS A 213 2.22 -10.17 -25.67
CA LYS A 213 1.07 -10.18 -26.58
C LYS A 213 -0.26 -10.39 -25.85
N PHE A 214 -0.28 -11.31 -24.88
CA PHE A 214 -1.49 -11.59 -24.10
C PHE A 214 -1.53 -10.84 -22.77
N GLY A 215 -0.46 -10.12 -22.40
CA GLY A 215 -0.40 -9.29 -21.20
C GLY A 215 -0.48 -10.07 -19.90
N LEU A 216 -0.11 -11.36 -19.90
CA LEU A 216 -0.12 -12.16 -18.69
C LEU A 216 1.06 -11.75 -17.79
N SER A 217 0.77 -11.53 -16.51
CA SER A 217 1.80 -11.27 -15.51
C SER A 217 2.59 -12.54 -15.19
N CYS A 218 3.84 -12.40 -14.77
CA CYS A 218 4.69 -13.52 -14.36
C CYS A 218 4.00 -14.37 -13.28
N THR A 219 3.29 -13.71 -12.37
CA THR A 219 2.55 -14.33 -11.25
C THR A 219 1.38 -15.20 -11.69
N THR A 220 0.92 -15.04 -12.92
CA THR A 220 -0.16 -15.90 -13.45
C THR A 220 0.29 -17.37 -13.59
N CYS A 221 1.57 -17.57 -13.90
CA CYS A 221 2.16 -18.90 -14.14
C CYS A 221 3.15 -19.29 -13.03
N HIS A 222 4.00 -18.37 -12.61
CA HIS A 222 5.01 -18.62 -11.57
C HIS A 222 4.45 -18.26 -10.19
N LYS A 223 3.95 -19.25 -9.46
CA LYS A 223 3.31 -19.04 -8.14
C LYS A 223 4.15 -19.48 -6.95
N GLN A 224 5.19 -20.26 -7.18
CA GLN A 224 6.00 -20.85 -6.10
C GLN A 224 7.50 -20.61 -6.27
N GLU A 225 7.89 -19.94 -7.33
CA GLU A 225 9.29 -19.70 -7.65
C GLU A 225 9.69 -18.31 -7.11
N SER A 226 10.84 -18.25 -6.47
CA SER A 226 11.47 -16.96 -6.14
C SER A 226 11.86 -16.26 -7.43
N CYS A 227 11.54 -14.99 -7.57
CA CYS A 227 12.00 -14.14 -8.67
C CYS A 227 13.43 -13.62 -8.46
N THR A 228 14.22 -14.32 -7.66
CA THR A 228 15.63 -14.00 -7.38
C THR A 228 16.57 -14.85 -8.21
#